data_c00f9499b4a42a53dcf246a0d33c55c3
#
_entry.id   c00f9499b4a42a53dcf246a0d33c55c3
#
_cell.length_a   1.000
_cell.length_b   1.000
_cell.length_c   1.000
_cell.angle_alpha   90.00
_cell.angle_beta   90.00
_cell.angle_gamma   90.00
#
_symmetry.space_group_name_H-M   'P 1'
#
loop_
_entity.id
_entity.type
_entity.pdbx_description
1 polymer ?
#
loop_
_entity_poly.entity_id
_entity_poly.type
_entity_poly.pdbx_seq_one_letter_code
_entity_poly.pdbx_strand_id
1 'polypeptide(L)'
;MCRIAASAYACVIFLAATAVGSAPAEAGEAVSFRANYSAGTIVVKTGERRLYYVTGDGQALRYRVGVGKAGMQWAGTAQIDGKYIKPAWASPSDTTRVIPGGSPSNPMGVAALTLSGGEYAIHGTNRPDSIGGFVSLGCIRMYNQDVMDLFQRVSVGTPVVVTR
;
A
#
# COMPACT_ATOMS: atom_id res chain seq x y z
N MET A 1 -35.63 9.84 -75.15
CA MET A 1 -35.47 10.58 -73.86
C MET A 1 -35.23 9.53 -72.81
N CYS A 2 -33.98 9.37 -72.47
CA CYS A 2 -33.54 8.38 -71.46
C CYS A 2 -33.21 9.10 -70.15
N ARG A 3 -33.92 8.82 -69.05
CA ARG A 3 -33.65 9.38 -67.70
C ARG A 3 -32.82 8.40 -66.90
N ILE A 4 -31.61 8.78 -66.57
CA ILE A 4 -30.69 8.05 -65.69
C ILE A 4 -31.00 8.46 -64.27
N ALA A 5 -31.40 7.48 -63.40
CA ALA A 5 -31.58 7.68 -61.98
C ALA A 5 -30.22 7.44 -61.26
N ALA A 6 -29.71 8.43 -60.60
CA ALA A 6 -28.51 8.30 -59.74
C ALA A 6 -28.92 7.81 -58.36
N SER A 7 -28.44 6.61 -58.01
CA SER A 7 -28.60 6.05 -56.64
C SER A 7 -27.45 6.54 -55.76
N ALA A 8 -27.79 7.32 -54.73
CA ALA A 8 -26.85 7.76 -53.74
C ALA A 8 -26.67 6.66 -52.65
N TYR A 9 -25.49 6.06 -52.59
CA TYR A 9 -25.11 5.18 -51.46
C TYR A 9 -24.64 6.03 -50.28
N ALA A 10 -25.42 6.04 -49.22
CA ALA A 10 -25.02 6.61 -47.96
C ALA A 10 -24.08 5.63 -47.22
N CYS A 11 -22.81 6.00 -47.09
CA CYS A 11 -21.83 5.25 -46.35
C CYS A 11 -22.01 5.58 -44.84
N VAL A 12 -22.58 4.66 -44.05
CA VAL A 12 -22.70 4.79 -42.63
C VAL A 12 -21.39 4.34 -42.01
N ILE A 13 -20.59 5.29 -41.52
CA ILE A 13 -19.36 5.02 -40.79
C ILE A 13 -19.74 4.70 -39.34
N PHE A 14 -19.63 3.43 -38.93
CA PHE A 14 -19.72 3.00 -37.54
C PHE A 14 -18.43 3.37 -36.83
N LEU A 15 -18.46 4.42 -36.00
CA LEU A 15 -17.39 4.70 -35.03
C LEU A 15 -17.52 3.68 -33.86
N ALA A 16 -16.69 2.66 -33.87
CA ALA A 16 -16.53 1.78 -32.72
C ALA A 16 -15.77 2.55 -31.63
N ALA A 17 -16.47 3.01 -30.58
CA ALA A 17 -15.88 3.55 -29.39
C ALA A 17 -15.22 2.41 -28.61
N THR A 18 -13.89 2.32 -28.65
CA THR A 18 -13.12 1.43 -27.80
C THR A 18 -13.15 2.02 -26.37
N ALA A 19 -13.95 1.44 -25.49
CA ALA A 19 -13.89 1.72 -24.07
C ALA A 19 -12.53 1.23 -23.54
N VAL A 20 -11.61 2.14 -23.29
CA VAL A 20 -10.38 1.87 -22.54
C VAL A 20 -10.81 1.66 -21.10
N GLY A 21 -11.09 0.41 -20.72
CA GLY A 21 -11.31 0.05 -19.34
C GLY A 21 -10.02 0.32 -18.54
N SER A 22 -10.07 1.30 -17.62
CA SER A 22 -9.02 1.46 -16.62
C SER A 22 -8.99 0.19 -15.78
N ALA A 23 -7.95 -0.63 -15.92
CA ALA A 23 -7.69 -1.70 -14.96
C ALA A 23 -7.60 -1.06 -13.56
N PRO A 24 -8.23 -1.64 -12.52
CA PRO A 24 -8.04 -1.17 -11.16
C PRO A 24 -6.53 -1.17 -10.88
N ALA A 25 -6.03 -0.08 -10.31
CA ALA A 25 -4.64 0.01 -9.92
C ALA A 25 -4.37 -1.12 -8.92
N GLU A 26 -3.60 -2.10 -9.35
CA GLU A 26 -3.26 -3.26 -8.52
C GLU A 26 -2.44 -2.74 -7.34
N ALA A 27 -2.88 -3.04 -6.12
CA ALA A 27 -2.16 -2.68 -4.92
C ALA A 27 -0.90 -3.55 -4.86
N GLY A 28 0.27 -2.90 -4.84
CA GLY A 28 1.56 -3.58 -4.93
C GLY A 28 2.00 -3.91 -6.35
N GLU A 29 3.25 -3.69 -6.63
CA GLU A 29 3.90 -3.97 -7.91
C GLU A 29 4.69 -5.27 -7.79
N ALA A 30 4.43 -6.25 -8.68
CA ALA A 30 5.22 -7.48 -8.75
C ALA A 30 6.63 -7.17 -9.29
N VAL A 31 7.65 -7.55 -8.53
CA VAL A 31 9.06 -7.27 -8.87
C VAL A 31 9.94 -8.49 -8.61
N SER A 32 11.04 -8.61 -9.35
CA SER A 32 12.11 -9.53 -8.99
C SER A 32 12.76 -9.10 -7.68
N PHE A 33 12.83 -10.02 -6.72
CA PHE A 33 13.39 -9.78 -5.40
C PHE A 33 14.31 -10.95 -5.00
N ARG A 34 15.55 -10.90 -5.47
CA ARG A 34 16.57 -11.92 -5.20
C ARG A 34 17.26 -11.61 -3.88
N ALA A 35 16.62 -12.00 -2.78
CA ALA A 35 17.16 -11.89 -1.44
C ALA A 35 16.83 -13.18 -0.65
N ASN A 36 17.65 -13.49 0.33
CA ASN A 36 17.53 -14.74 1.09
C ASN A 36 16.48 -14.59 2.22
N TYR A 37 15.23 -14.39 1.82
CA TYR A 37 14.08 -14.35 2.72
C TYR A 37 13.04 -15.38 2.30
N SER A 38 12.45 -16.04 3.27
CA SER A 38 11.36 -17.01 3.02
C SER A 38 10.12 -16.31 2.47
N ALA A 39 9.35 -17.01 1.64
CA ALA A 39 8.03 -16.56 1.22
C ALA A 39 7.15 -16.24 2.46
N GLY A 40 6.34 -15.20 2.35
CA GLY A 40 5.54 -14.66 3.45
C GLY A 40 6.26 -13.62 4.33
N THR A 41 7.58 -13.42 4.16
CA THR A 41 8.31 -12.38 4.92
C THR A 41 8.01 -10.99 4.38
N ILE A 42 7.82 -10.04 5.29
CA ILE A 42 7.82 -8.60 4.97
C ILE A 42 9.25 -8.06 5.12
N VAL A 43 9.76 -7.39 4.11
CA VAL A 43 11.05 -6.71 4.14
C VAL A 43 10.85 -5.22 3.90
N VAL A 44 11.22 -4.38 4.87
CA VAL A 44 11.16 -2.93 4.74
C VAL A 44 12.57 -2.39 4.56
N LYS A 45 12.82 -1.74 3.44
CA LYS A 45 14.07 -1.02 3.18
C LYS A 45 13.82 0.47 3.36
N THR A 46 14.20 1.00 4.52
CA THR A 46 13.88 2.38 4.91
C THR A 46 14.59 3.40 4.01
N GLY A 47 15.83 3.15 3.62
CA GLY A 47 16.57 3.98 2.66
C GLY A 47 15.88 4.09 1.30
N GLU A 48 15.28 3.02 0.82
CA GLU A 48 14.51 2.98 -0.43
C GLU A 48 13.07 3.52 -0.28
N ARG A 49 12.57 3.60 0.95
CA ARG A 49 11.16 3.89 1.28
C ARG A 49 10.22 2.92 0.56
N ARG A 50 10.57 1.63 0.67
CA ARG A 50 9.83 0.51 0.06
C ARG A 50 9.61 -0.60 1.08
N LEU A 51 8.47 -1.24 0.94
CA LEU A 51 8.12 -2.50 1.60
C LEU A 51 7.97 -3.57 0.52
N TYR A 52 8.52 -4.73 0.79
CA TYR A 52 8.46 -5.91 -0.06
C TYR A 52 7.78 -7.04 0.71
N TYR A 53 6.71 -7.57 0.16
CA TYR A 53 6.12 -8.83 0.63
C TYR A 53 6.64 -9.95 -0.25
N VAL A 54 7.47 -10.83 0.30
CA VAL A 54 8.13 -11.92 -0.45
C VAL A 54 7.11 -12.98 -0.81
N THR A 55 6.92 -13.23 -2.10
CA THR A 55 5.96 -14.22 -2.60
C THR A 55 6.60 -15.60 -2.87
N GLY A 56 7.91 -15.66 -2.93
CA GLY A 56 8.68 -16.85 -3.31
C GLY A 56 9.27 -16.75 -4.72
N ASP A 57 10.03 -17.74 -5.13
CA ASP A 57 10.61 -17.87 -6.48
C ASP A 57 11.38 -16.61 -6.97
N GLY A 58 12.02 -15.91 -6.03
CA GLY A 58 12.75 -14.67 -6.32
C GLY A 58 11.85 -13.49 -6.68
N GLN A 59 10.60 -13.49 -6.24
CA GLN A 59 9.59 -12.45 -6.48
C GLN A 59 9.09 -11.84 -5.17
N ALA A 60 8.63 -10.60 -5.25
CA ALA A 60 7.93 -9.91 -4.17
C ALA A 60 6.90 -8.92 -4.73
N LEU A 61 5.90 -8.58 -3.91
CA LEU A 61 5.07 -7.40 -4.13
C LEU A 61 5.73 -6.20 -3.46
N ARG A 62 5.96 -5.15 -4.22
CA ARG A 62 6.61 -3.92 -3.78
C ARG A 62 5.58 -2.82 -3.56
N TYR A 63 5.65 -2.16 -2.40
CA TYR A 63 4.81 -1.02 -2.03
C TYR A 63 5.66 0.22 -1.74
N ARG A 64 5.17 1.40 -2.08
CA ARG A 64 5.75 2.66 -1.60
C ARG A 64 5.32 2.89 -0.16
N VAL A 65 6.26 3.32 0.70
CA VAL A 65 5.98 3.56 2.10
C VAL A 65 6.58 4.89 2.59
N GLY A 66 5.92 5.49 3.59
CA GLY A 66 6.53 6.51 4.43
C GLY A 66 7.21 5.84 5.63
N VAL A 67 8.39 6.31 6.00
CA VAL A 67 9.21 5.71 7.06
C VAL A 67 9.63 6.74 8.12
N GLY A 68 10.34 6.30 9.14
CA GLY A 68 10.86 7.15 10.20
C GLY A 68 11.70 8.31 9.67
N LYS A 69 11.48 9.53 10.20
CA LYS A 69 12.34 10.68 9.95
C LYS A 69 13.75 10.46 10.50
N ALA A 70 14.67 11.36 10.22
CA ALA A 70 16.05 11.29 10.73
C ALA A 70 16.05 11.10 12.25
N GLY A 71 16.84 10.13 12.74
CA GLY A 71 16.90 9.74 14.14
C GLY A 71 15.78 8.83 14.63
N MET A 72 14.70 8.63 13.83
CA MET A 72 13.55 7.77 14.16
C MET A 72 13.47 6.52 13.30
N GLN A 73 14.48 6.25 12.51
CA GLN A 73 14.60 5.02 11.73
C GLN A 73 15.21 3.92 12.60
N TRP A 74 14.66 2.74 12.49
CA TRP A 74 15.18 1.55 13.14
C TRP A 74 15.49 0.46 12.10
N ALA A 75 16.25 -0.52 12.51
CA ALA A 75 16.54 -1.73 11.75
C ALA A 75 16.53 -2.90 12.72
N GLY A 76 16.17 -4.08 12.21
CA GLY A 76 16.06 -5.30 13.00
C GLY A 76 14.94 -6.19 12.51
N THR A 77 14.54 -7.12 13.38
CA THR A 77 13.48 -8.09 13.11
C THR A 77 12.33 -7.90 14.09
N ALA A 78 11.12 -8.10 13.61
CA ALA A 78 9.88 -8.12 14.37
C ALA A 78 8.94 -9.18 13.78
N GLN A 79 7.76 -9.32 14.38
CA GLN A 79 6.65 -10.09 13.82
C GLN A 79 5.39 -9.24 13.92
N ILE A 80 4.42 -9.50 13.04
CA ILE A 80 3.08 -8.97 13.24
C ILE A 80 2.50 -9.61 14.50
N ASP A 81 2.11 -8.81 15.48
CA ASP A 81 1.49 -9.27 16.74
C ASP A 81 0.00 -8.94 16.83
N GLY A 82 -0.49 -8.04 15.99
CA GLY A 82 -1.91 -7.70 15.90
C GLY A 82 -2.32 -7.14 14.54
N LYS A 83 -3.60 -7.33 14.21
CA LYS A 83 -4.22 -6.87 12.97
C LYS A 83 -5.52 -6.15 13.30
N TYR A 84 -5.66 -4.89 12.87
CA TYR A 84 -6.79 -4.03 13.24
C TYR A 84 -7.37 -3.32 12.02
N ILE A 85 -8.67 -3.41 11.84
CA ILE A 85 -9.43 -2.61 10.86
C ILE A 85 -9.97 -1.37 11.57
N LYS A 86 -9.74 -0.20 10.94
CA LYS A 86 -10.15 1.10 11.48
C LYS A 86 -9.75 1.26 12.96
N PRO A 87 -8.46 1.12 13.30
CA PRO A 87 -8.02 1.26 14.69
C PRO A 87 -8.27 2.67 15.19
N ALA A 88 -8.65 2.83 16.46
CA ALA A 88 -8.56 4.12 17.12
C ALA A 88 -7.07 4.50 17.27
N TRP A 89 -6.79 5.79 17.32
CA TRP A 89 -5.45 6.31 17.51
C TRP A 89 -5.38 7.22 18.74
N ALA A 90 -4.47 6.91 19.66
CA ALA A 90 -4.13 7.79 20.76
C ALA A 90 -2.85 8.57 20.43
N SER A 91 -2.82 9.86 20.72
CA SER A 91 -1.64 10.69 20.49
C SER A 91 -0.46 10.25 21.39
N PRO A 92 0.74 10.01 20.83
CA PRO A 92 1.91 9.70 21.66
C PRO A 92 2.31 10.81 22.65
N SER A 93 1.97 12.07 22.33
CA SER A 93 2.27 13.23 23.19
C SER A 93 1.15 13.56 24.18
N ASP A 94 -0.05 13.03 23.96
CA ASP A 94 -1.22 13.27 24.81
C ASP A 94 -2.19 12.09 24.65
N THR A 95 -2.08 11.10 25.52
CA THR A 95 -2.86 9.87 25.47
C THR A 95 -4.35 10.08 25.73
N THR A 96 -4.76 11.25 26.28
CA THR A 96 -6.17 11.62 26.44
C THR A 96 -6.82 12.01 25.12
N ARG A 97 -6.02 12.40 24.14
CA ARG A 97 -6.48 12.73 22.79
C ARG A 97 -6.59 11.46 21.95
N VAL A 98 -7.78 10.91 21.89
CA VAL A 98 -8.09 9.74 21.09
C VAL A 98 -8.90 10.14 19.86
N ILE A 99 -8.47 9.69 18.66
CA ILE A 99 -9.20 9.84 17.41
C ILE A 99 -9.86 8.49 17.10
N PRO A 100 -11.20 8.46 16.94
CA PRO A 100 -11.92 7.22 16.66
C PRO A 100 -11.48 6.56 15.36
N GLY A 101 -11.60 5.24 15.31
CA GLY A 101 -11.38 4.45 14.10
C GLY A 101 -12.34 4.85 12.98
N GLY A 102 -11.84 4.95 11.76
CA GLY A 102 -12.62 5.36 10.59
C GLY A 102 -12.84 6.87 10.44
N SER A 103 -12.40 7.69 11.41
CA SER A 103 -12.41 9.16 11.25
C SER A 103 -11.47 9.58 10.11
N PRO A 104 -11.87 10.52 9.24
CA PRO A 104 -10.99 11.09 8.21
C PRO A 104 -9.74 11.74 8.77
N SER A 105 -9.74 12.18 10.03
CA SER A 105 -8.59 12.76 10.71
C SER A 105 -7.66 11.73 11.37
N ASN A 106 -8.03 10.44 11.34
CA ASN A 106 -7.24 9.41 12.00
C ASN A 106 -5.95 9.09 11.22
N PRO A 107 -4.77 9.32 11.79
CA PRO A 107 -3.50 9.11 11.10
C PRO A 107 -3.18 7.64 10.80
N MET A 108 -3.86 6.68 11.44
CA MET A 108 -3.67 5.24 11.19
C MET A 108 -4.36 4.76 9.89
N GLY A 109 -5.23 5.60 9.30
CA GLY A 109 -5.97 5.22 8.09
C GLY A 109 -6.95 4.09 8.33
N VAL A 110 -7.07 3.18 7.37
CA VAL A 110 -8.11 2.13 7.33
C VAL A 110 -7.72 0.83 8.04
N ALA A 111 -6.42 0.58 8.23
CA ALA A 111 -5.94 -0.65 8.88
C ALA A 111 -4.56 -0.43 9.50
N ALA A 112 -4.23 -1.27 10.50
CA ALA A 112 -2.91 -1.34 11.10
C ALA A 112 -2.52 -2.79 11.40
N LEU A 113 -1.23 -3.06 11.26
CA LEU A 113 -0.52 -4.28 11.62
C LEU A 113 0.51 -3.87 12.68
N THR A 114 0.27 -4.21 13.95
CA THR A 114 1.23 -3.91 15.02
C THR A 114 2.40 -4.87 14.97
N LEU A 115 3.57 -4.39 15.40
CA LEU A 115 4.81 -5.14 15.40
C LEU A 115 5.22 -5.51 16.81
N SER A 116 5.75 -6.72 16.99
CA SER A 116 6.28 -7.19 18.26
C SER A 116 7.34 -6.22 18.79
N GLY A 117 7.31 -5.98 20.11
CA GLY A 117 8.10 -4.92 20.74
C GLY A 117 7.27 -3.66 21.05
N GLY A 118 6.03 -3.57 20.54
CA GLY A 118 4.97 -2.69 21.04
C GLY A 118 4.99 -1.23 20.58
N GLU A 119 6.06 -0.78 19.89
CA GLU A 119 6.20 0.65 19.58
C GLU A 119 5.84 1.03 18.14
N TYR A 120 5.87 0.07 17.22
CA TYR A 120 5.74 0.35 15.79
C TYR A 120 4.60 -0.43 15.15
N ALA A 121 4.12 0.11 14.04
CA ALA A 121 3.11 -0.52 13.22
C ALA A 121 3.36 -0.24 11.72
N ILE A 122 2.84 -1.12 10.88
CA ILE A 122 2.61 -0.88 9.46
C ILE A 122 1.14 -0.48 9.34
N HIS A 123 0.83 0.70 8.81
CA HIS A 123 -0.54 1.21 8.83
C HIS A 123 -0.87 2.10 7.63
N GLY A 124 -2.14 2.30 7.39
CA GLY A 124 -2.64 3.26 6.41
C GLY A 124 -2.33 4.71 6.79
N THR A 125 -2.98 5.66 6.14
CA THR A 125 -2.76 7.07 6.44
C THR A 125 -3.95 7.93 6.04
N ASN A 126 -4.16 9.03 6.74
CA ASN A 126 -5.01 10.14 6.31
C ASN A 126 -4.22 11.21 5.51
N ARG A 127 -2.92 10.98 5.31
CA ARG A 127 -2.02 11.87 4.56
C ARG A 127 -1.27 11.12 3.47
N PRO A 128 -1.91 10.85 2.33
CA PRO A 128 -1.31 10.09 1.23
C PRO A 128 -0.07 10.76 0.63
N ASP A 129 0.04 12.08 0.72
CA ASP A 129 1.21 12.89 0.36
C ASP A 129 2.47 12.54 1.14
N SER A 130 2.34 11.92 2.30
CA SER A 130 3.46 11.50 3.16
C SER A 130 4.14 10.19 2.69
N ILE A 131 3.53 9.47 1.74
CA ILE A 131 4.07 8.22 1.23
C ILE A 131 5.28 8.46 0.32
N GLY A 132 6.37 7.76 0.60
CA GLY A 132 7.67 7.96 -0.04
C GLY A 132 8.56 8.96 0.69
N GLY A 133 8.14 9.49 1.84
CA GLY A 133 8.88 10.42 2.68
C GLY A 133 9.47 9.80 3.96
N PHE A 134 10.37 10.55 4.60
CA PHE A 134 10.88 10.30 5.94
C PHE A 134 10.05 11.14 6.95
N VAL A 135 8.94 10.60 7.43
CA VAL A 135 7.87 11.42 8.02
C VAL A 135 7.32 10.92 9.36
N SER A 136 7.60 9.68 9.74
CA SER A 136 7.03 9.06 10.94
C SER A 136 8.00 9.11 12.14
N LEU A 137 7.52 8.63 13.28
CA LEU A 137 8.33 8.40 14.48
C LEU A 137 8.85 6.95 14.57
N GLY A 138 8.85 6.21 13.44
CA GLY A 138 9.31 4.83 13.34
C GLY A 138 8.31 3.89 12.65
N CYS A 139 7.02 4.19 12.71
CA CYS A 139 6.00 3.43 11.98
C CYS A 139 6.20 3.48 10.46
N ILE A 140 5.69 2.46 9.79
CA ILE A 140 5.70 2.33 8.33
C ILE A 140 4.32 2.70 7.81
N ARG A 141 4.23 3.81 7.05
CA ARG A 141 2.97 4.30 6.47
C ARG A 141 2.79 3.77 5.05
N MET A 142 1.59 3.32 4.76
CA MET A 142 1.19 2.85 3.43
C MET A 142 -0.01 3.64 2.90
N TYR A 143 -0.22 3.63 1.59
CA TYR A 143 -1.54 4.01 1.07
C TYR A 143 -2.61 3.09 1.66
N ASN A 144 -3.82 3.60 1.82
CA ASN A 144 -4.90 2.83 2.43
C ASN A 144 -5.26 1.57 1.63
N GLN A 145 -5.21 1.62 0.31
CA GLN A 145 -5.40 0.46 -0.55
C GLN A 145 -4.28 -0.58 -0.37
N ASP A 146 -3.03 -0.12 -0.25
CA ASP A 146 -1.86 -1.00 -0.14
C ASP A 146 -1.83 -1.72 1.20
N VAL A 147 -2.16 -1.03 2.31
CA VAL A 147 -2.23 -1.69 3.62
C VAL A 147 -3.36 -2.70 3.68
N MET A 148 -4.49 -2.48 2.99
CA MET A 148 -5.58 -3.45 2.92
C MET A 148 -5.18 -4.69 2.11
N ASP A 149 -4.47 -4.52 1.01
CA ASP A 149 -3.93 -5.65 0.23
C ASP A 149 -2.93 -6.47 1.08
N LEU A 150 -1.96 -5.80 1.72
CA LEU A 150 -1.01 -6.47 2.61
C LEU A 150 -1.71 -7.17 3.77
N PHE A 151 -2.72 -6.53 4.37
CA PHE A 151 -3.51 -7.06 5.47
C PHE A 151 -4.17 -8.41 5.15
N GLN A 152 -4.62 -8.60 3.92
CA GLN A 152 -5.23 -9.86 3.46
C GLN A 152 -4.19 -10.97 3.28
N ARG A 153 -2.94 -10.62 3.00
CA ARG A 153 -1.85 -11.58 2.70
C ARG A 153 -1.13 -12.10 3.93
N VAL A 154 -1.21 -11.38 5.05
CA VAL A 154 -0.40 -11.65 6.24
C VAL A 154 -1.24 -12.11 7.42
N SER A 155 -0.60 -12.78 8.37
CA SER A 155 -1.20 -13.25 9.62
C SER A 155 -0.38 -12.76 10.83
N VAL A 156 -0.95 -12.88 12.02
CA VAL A 156 -0.16 -12.76 13.27
C VAL A 156 0.95 -13.81 13.22
N GLY A 157 2.16 -13.44 13.61
CA GLY A 157 3.37 -14.24 13.47
C GLY A 157 4.14 -14.03 12.17
N THR A 158 3.59 -13.31 11.16
CA THR A 158 4.31 -12.99 9.93
C THR A 158 5.63 -12.27 10.24
N PRO A 159 6.79 -12.77 9.75
CA PRO A 159 8.09 -12.13 9.99
C PRO A 159 8.20 -10.78 9.29
N VAL A 160 8.80 -9.83 9.98
CA VAL A 160 9.10 -8.49 9.46
C VAL A 160 10.58 -8.19 9.67
N VAL A 161 11.27 -7.86 8.59
CA VAL A 161 12.68 -7.46 8.62
C VAL A 161 12.78 -6.02 8.14
N VAL A 162 13.39 -5.17 8.94
CA VAL A 162 13.61 -3.76 8.59
C VAL A 162 15.09 -3.50 8.42
N THR A 163 15.47 -2.95 7.29
CA THR A 163 16.86 -2.57 6.94
C THR A 163 16.94 -1.09 6.60
N ARG A 164 18.13 -0.56 6.67
CA ARG A 164 18.43 0.82 6.24
C ARG A 164 18.87 0.88 4.78
#